data_be0838958daf745d8394a40e45d38787
#
_entry.id   be0838958daf745d8394a40e45d38787
#
_cell.length_a   1.000
_cell.length_b   1.000
_cell.length_c   1.000
_cell.angle_alpha   90.00
_cell.angle_beta   90.00
_cell.angle_gamma   90.00
#
_symmetry.space_group_name_H-M   'P 1'
#
loop_
_entity.id
_entity.type
_entity.pdbx_description
1 polymer ?
#
loop_
_entity_poly.entity_id
_entity_poly.type
_entity_poly.pdbx_seq_one_letter_code
_entity_poly.pdbx_strand_id
1 'polypeptide(L)'
;MSRLRLLAFPSFPYNVTDLMSAQNKAIRNIAIIAHVDHGKTTLVDALLSQSGIFRDNEAVPTCVLDSNDLERERGITILSKNTAVTYNDTRINIVDTPGHADFGGEVERVLGMVDGCLLIVDANEGPMPQTRFVLKKALEQGLRPIVFVNKIDRARVDPETAVDKVLDLFIELGADDDQCDFPYLFGSGLGGFAKPDMKTESDNVRPLFDAILRHVPPPVGDPEKPLQLQITTLDYSDFLGRIIIG
;
A
#
# COMPACT_ATOMS: atom_id res chain seq x y z
N MET A 1 -39.70 7.52 5.06
CA MET A 1 -38.84 6.90 6.09
C MET A 1 -38.67 5.43 5.73
N SER A 2 -37.71 5.12 4.85
CA SER A 2 -37.41 3.74 4.44
C SER A 2 -36.33 3.18 5.37
N ARG A 3 -36.74 2.12 6.11
CA ARG A 3 -35.81 1.37 6.97
C ARG A 3 -34.82 0.63 6.07
N LEU A 4 -33.53 0.96 6.19
CA LEU A 4 -32.45 0.11 5.68
C LEU A 4 -32.60 -1.26 6.40
N ARG A 5 -32.92 -2.30 5.63
CA ARG A 5 -32.78 -3.69 6.12
C ARG A 5 -31.32 -4.06 5.97
N LEU A 6 -30.63 -4.18 7.09
CA LEU A 6 -29.39 -4.95 7.13
C LEU A 6 -29.72 -6.41 6.78
N LEU A 7 -29.34 -6.84 5.60
CA LEU A 7 -29.38 -8.24 5.21
C LEU A 7 -28.21 -8.93 5.92
N ALA A 8 -28.53 -9.87 6.81
CA ALA A 8 -27.56 -10.77 7.41
C ALA A 8 -27.02 -11.70 6.30
N PHE A 9 -25.75 -11.60 6.00
CA PHE A 9 -25.05 -12.49 5.08
C PHE A 9 -24.84 -13.87 5.70
N PRO A 10 -24.91 -14.96 4.89
CA PRO A 10 -24.60 -16.30 5.38
C PRO A 10 -23.10 -16.35 5.74
N SER A 11 -22.83 -16.66 6.99
CA SER A 11 -21.59 -17.05 7.64
C SER A 11 -20.31 -16.99 6.79
N PHE A 12 -19.67 -15.82 6.75
CA PHE A 12 -18.21 -15.77 6.68
C PHE A 12 -17.68 -16.47 7.95
N PRO A 13 -16.63 -17.29 7.84
CA PRO A 13 -16.11 -18.06 8.97
C PRO A 13 -15.48 -17.20 10.08
N TYR A 14 -15.56 -15.88 9.97
CA TYR A 14 -15.08 -14.94 10.97
C TYR A 14 -16.26 -14.13 11.50
N ASN A 15 -16.47 -14.23 12.79
CA ASN A 15 -17.46 -13.44 13.51
C ASN A 15 -16.98 -11.98 13.47
N VAL A 16 -17.78 -11.06 12.95
CA VAL A 16 -17.42 -9.61 12.88
C VAL A 16 -17.06 -9.06 14.26
N THR A 17 -17.69 -9.60 15.32
CA THR A 17 -17.38 -9.30 16.72
C THR A 17 -15.98 -9.78 17.13
N ASP A 18 -15.50 -10.90 16.62
CA ASP A 18 -14.15 -11.41 16.94
C ASP A 18 -13.06 -10.59 16.22
N LEU A 19 -13.34 -10.07 15.04
CA LEU A 19 -12.47 -9.13 14.33
C LEU A 19 -12.38 -7.77 15.07
N MET A 20 -13.45 -7.35 15.73
CA MET A 20 -13.49 -6.07 16.46
C MET A 20 -12.99 -6.20 17.91
N SER A 21 -13.11 -7.37 18.54
CA SER A 21 -12.65 -7.62 19.92
C SER A 21 -11.17 -8.03 20.01
N ALA A 22 -10.61 -8.63 18.96
CA ALA A 22 -9.20 -8.97 18.88
C ALA A 22 -8.40 -7.73 18.44
N GLN A 23 -8.29 -6.78 19.36
CA GLN A 23 -7.35 -5.65 19.33
C GLN A 23 -6.82 -5.29 17.92
N ASN A 24 -6.96 -4.04 17.53
CA ASN A 24 -6.43 -3.39 16.32
C ASN A 24 -4.99 -3.79 15.90
N LYS A 25 -4.26 -4.53 16.72
CA LYS A 25 -2.90 -5.03 16.46
C LYS A 25 -2.77 -5.99 15.28
N ALA A 26 -3.85 -6.66 14.89
CA ALA A 26 -3.86 -7.60 13.77
C ALA A 26 -4.21 -6.93 12.42
N ILE A 27 -4.21 -5.60 12.34
CA ILE A 27 -4.51 -4.88 11.11
C ILE A 27 -3.43 -3.84 10.85
N ARG A 28 -3.05 -3.66 9.59
CA ARG A 28 -2.23 -2.56 9.09
C ARG A 28 -2.85 -2.02 7.81
N ASN A 29 -2.97 -0.71 7.72
CA ASN A 29 -3.48 -0.02 6.54
C ASN A 29 -2.35 0.79 5.92
N ILE A 30 -1.97 0.47 4.68
CA ILE A 30 -0.89 1.15 3.98
C ILE A 30 -1.35 1.66 2.62
N ALA A 31 -0.92 2.86 2.24
CA ALA A 31 -0.99 3.35 0.87
C ALA A 31 0.32 3.06 0.14
N ILE A 32 0.24 2.73 -1.15
CA ILE A 32 1.43 2.61 -1.99
C ILE A 32 1.56 3.84 -2.86
N ILE A 33 2.68 4.53 -2.72
CA ILE A 33 3.06 5.72 -3.48
C ILE A 33 4.20 5.34 -4.41
N ALA A 34 4.03 5.54 -5.71
CA ALA A 34 5.06 5.29 -6.69
C ALA A 34 4.90 6.21 -7.90
N HIS A 35 6.01 6.52 -8.55
CA HIS A 35 5.95 7.06 -9.90
C HIS A 35 5.55 5.99 -10.91
N VAL A 36 5.01 6.41 -12.06
CA VAL A 36 4.77 5.52 -13.21
C VAL A 36 6.06 4.77 -13.53
N ASP A 37 5.96 3.49 -13.84
CA ASP A 37 7.08 2.60 -14.16
C ASP A 37 8.09 2.33 -13.02
N HIS A 38 7.92 2.84 -11.81
CA HIS A 38 8.76 2.47 -10.65
C HIS A 38 8.51 1.04 -10.13
N GLY A 39 7.53 0.32 -10.72
CA GLY A 39 7.29 -1.09 -10.44
C GLY A 39 6.30 -1.32 -9.29
N LYS A 40 5.33 -0.42 -9.11
CA LYS A 40 4.26 -0.55 -8.12
C LYS A 40 3.48 -1.85 -8.29
N THR A 41 2.88 -2.07 -9.46
CA THR A 41 2.08 -3.27 -9.77
C THR A 41 2.90 -4.55 -9.57
N THR A 42 4.12 -4.58 -10.07
CA THR A 42 5.01 -5.75 -9.96
C THR A 42 5.34 -6.08 -8.50
N LEU A 43 5.56 -5.06 -7.66
CA LEU A 43 5.82 -5.28 -6.23
C LEU A 43 4.57 -5.78 -5.51
N VAL A 44 3.38 -5.23 -5.83
CA VAL A 44 2.12 -5.70 -5.24
C VAL A 44 1.81 -7.13 -5.65
N ASP A 45 2.04 -7.50 -6.91
CA ASP A 45 1.92 -8.89 -7.37
C ASP A 45 2.87 -9.82 -6.60
N ALA A 46 4.12 -9.39 -6.34
CA ALA A 46 5.05 -10.14 -5.52
C ALA A 46 4.58 -10.31 -4.06
N LEU A 47 4.03 -9.25 -3.46
CA LEU A 47 3.44 -9.30 -2.12
C LEU A 47 2.24 -10.26 -2.07
N LEU A 48 1.35 -10.19 -3.05
CA LEU A 48 0.19 -11.07 -3.14
C LEU A 48 0.60 -12.54 -3.31
N SER A 49 1.52 -12.83 -4.22
CA SER A 49 1.97 -14.20 -4.51
C SER A 49 2.67 -14.86 -3.32
N GLN A 50 3.42 -14.08 -2.52
CA GLN A 50 4.19 -14.60 -1.39
C GLN A 50 3.47 -14.50 -0.03
N SER A 51 2.27 -13.92 0.00
CA SER A 51 1.44 -13.85 1.21
C SER A 51 0.73 -15.17 1.57
N GLY A 52 0.78 -16.18 0.68
CA GLY A 52 0.10 -17.46 0.87
C GLY A 52 -1.43 -17.41 0.67
N ILE A 53 -1.96 -16.34 0.09
CA ILE A 53 -3.40 -16.20 -0.22
C ILE A 53 -3.81 -17.15 -1.35
N PHE A 54 -2.92 -17.38 -2.31
CA PHE A 54 -3.16 -18.29 -3.42
C PHE A 54 -2.78 -19.73 -3.04
N ARG A 55 -3.64 -20.69 -3.40
CA ARG A 55 -3.33 -22.11 -3.21
C ARG A 55 -2.18 -22.51 -4.17
N ASP A 56 -1.39 -23.50 -3.79
CA ASP A 56 -0.20 -23.98 -4.54
C ASP A 56 -0.45 -24.29 -6.02
N ASN A 57 -1.71 -24.41 -6.46
CA ASN A 57 -2.10 -24.71 -7.85
C ASN A 57 -2.96 -23.60 -8.49
N GLU A 58 -3.07 -22.42 -7.88
CA GLU A 58 -3.87 -21.33 -8.42
C GLU A 58 -2.93 -20.40 -9.21
N ALA A 59 -3.20 -20.24 -10.50
CA ALA A 59 -2.46 -19.27 -11.32
C ALA A 59 -2.74 -17.86 -10.80
N VAL A 60 -1.73 -17.22 -10.24
CA VAL A 60 -1.81 -15.81 -9.83
C VAL A 60 -2.03 -14.98 -11.10
N PRO A 61 -3.15 -14.26 -11.24
CA PRO A 61 -3.31 -13.35 -12.36
C PRO A 61 -2.19 -12.30 -12.31
N THR A 62 -1.49 -12.09 -13.38
CA THR A 62 -0.54 -10.97 -13.51
C THR A 62 -1.31 -9.66 -13.57
N CYS A 63 -0.77 -8.61 -12.94
CA CYS A 63 -1.38 -7.28 -12.88
C CYS A 63 -2.75 -7.28 -12.16
N VAL A 64 -2.81 -7.90 -10.97
CA VAL A 64 -4.05 -7.98 -10.17
C VAL A 64 -4.70 -6.61 -9.94
N LEU A 65 -3.90 -5.57 -9.83
CA LEU A 65 -4.38 -4.21 -9.63
C LEU A 65 -4.75 -3.49 -10.94
N ASP A 66 -4.28 -3.91 -12.11
CA ASP A 66 -4.55 -3.22 -13.39
C ASP A 66 -5.70 -3.90 -14.14
N SER A 67 -6.91 -3.81 -13.61
CA SER A 67 -8.11 -4.47 -14.18
C SER A 67 -8.83 -3.65 -15.24
N ASN A 68 -8.51 -2.35 -15.40
CA ASN A 68 -9.15 -1.46 -16.36
C ASN A 68 -8.31 -1.40 -17.66
N ASP A 69 -8.96 -1.57 -18.82
CA ASP A 69 -8.28 -1.54 -20.11
C ASP A 69 -7.54 -0.22 -20.38
N LEU A 70 -8.09 0.91 -19.90
CA LEU A 70 -7.44 2.23 -20.00
C LEU A 70 -6.19 2.35 -19.13
N GLU A 71 -6.16 1.71 -17.96
CA GLU A 71 -4.99 1.68 -17.07
C GLU A 71 -3.88 0.83 -17.68
N ARG A 72 -4.26 -0.32 -18.29
CA ARG A 72 -3.31 -1.19 -19.01
C ARG A 72 -2.71 -0.52 -20.24
N GLU A 73 -3.54 0.19 -21.02
CA GLU A 73 -3.08 0.90 -22.22
C GLU A 73 -2.14 2.06 -21.89
N ARG A 74 -2.41 2.79 -20.81
CA ARG A 74 -1.64 3.97 -20.40
C ARG A 74 -0.53 3.69 -19.40
N GLY A 75 -0.51 2.50 -18.78
CA GLY A 75 0.43 2.13 -17.73
C GLY A 75 0.30 2.98 -16.44
N ILE A 76 -0.87 3.57 -16.19
CA ILE A 76 -1.13 4.43 -15.03
C ILE A 76 -2.32 3.93 -14.23
N THR A 77 -2.26 4.04 -12.91
CA THR A 77 -3.41 3.82 -12.03
C THR A 77 -4.32 5.06 -12.05
N ILE A 78 -5.57 4.87 -12.43
CA ILE A 78 -6.59 5.93 -12.50
C ILE A 78 -7.48 5.88 -11.26
N LEU A 79 -7.90 4.69 -10.84
CA LEU A 79 -8.78 4.48 -9.69
C LEU A 79 -7.99 3.80 -8.56
N SER A 80 -8.18 4.28 -7.34
CA SER A 80 -7.63 3.62 -6.17
C SER A 80 -8.25 2.23 -6.00
N LYS A 81 -7.41 1.23 -5.80
CA LYS A 81 -7.82 -0.14 -5.59
C LYS A 81 -7.37 -0.62 -4.23
N ASN A 82 -8.22 -1.44 -3.63
CA ASN A 82 -7.94 -2.02 -2.32
C ASN A 82 -7.68 -3.50 -2.48
N THR A 83 -6.59 -3.96 -1.90
CA THR A 83 -6.29 -5.38 -1.75
C THR A 83 -5.85 -5.65 -0.32
N ALA A 84 -5.83 -6.90 0.08
CA ALA A 84 -5.39 -7.28 1.42
C ALA A 84 -4.59 -8.57 1.37
N VAL A 85 -3.54 -8.62 2.18
CA VAL A 85 -2.72 -9.80 2.40
C VAL A 85 -2.72 -10.15 3.88
N THR A 86 -2.47 -11.41 4.21
CA THR A 86 -2.29 -11.83 5.60
C THR A 86 -0.86 -12.31 5.79
N TYR A 87 -0.18 -11.76 6.78
CA TYR A 87 1.18 -12.15 7.14
C TYR A 87 1.33 -12.18 8.67
N ASN A 88 1.79 -13.31 9.23
CA ASN A 88 1.94 -13.52 10.68
C ASN A 88 0.69 -13.10 11.47
N ASP A 89 -0.48 -13.64 11.10
CA ASP A 89 -1.80 -13.36 11.70
C ASP A 89 -2.22 -11.87 11.64
N THR A 90 -1.49 -11.05 10.89
CA THR A 90 -1.83 -9.65 10.67
C THR A 90 -2.36 -9.45 9.25
N ARG A 91 -3.52 -8.83 9.14
CA ARG A 91 -4.09 -8.39 7.88
C ARG A 91 -3.49 -7.06 7.48
N ILE A 92 -2.86 -7.02 6.33
CA ILE A 92 -2.30 -5.81 5.74
C ILE A 92 -3.20 -5.40 4.58
N ASN A 93 -3.94 -4.32 4.76
CA ASN A 93 -4.74 -3.70 3.72
C ASN A 93 -3.84 -2.76 2.92
N ILE A 94 -3.81 -2.97 1.62
CA ILE A 94 -2.99 -2.22 0.67
C ILE A 94 -3.92 -1.39 -0.20
N VAL A 95 -3.77 -0.08 -0.13
CA VAL A 95 -4.53 0.86 -0.95
C VAL A 95 -3.60 1.41 -2.03
N ASP A 96 -3.96 1.18 -3.28
CA ASP A 96 -3.22 1.73 -4.41
C ASP A 96 -3.57 3.20 -4.60
N THR A 97 -2.58 4.09 -4.71
CA THR A 97 -2.80 5.52 -4.94
C THR A 97 -2.57 5.88 -6.39
N PRO A 98 -3.44 6.72 -6.99
CA PRO A 98 -3.16 7.33 -8.27
C PRO A 98 -1.84 8.11 -8.21
N GLY A 99 -0.95 7.90 -9.18
CA GLY A 99 0.37 8.55 -9.22
C GLY A 99 0.35 9.97 -9.80
N HIS A 100 -0.77 10.44 -10.36
CA HIS A 100 -0.84 11.69 -11.09
C HIS A 100 -1.48 12.82 -10.28
N ALA A 101 -0.91 14.03 -10.35
CA ALA A 101 -1.38 15.20 -9.62
C ALA A 101 -2.84 15.61 -9.94
N ASP A 102 -3.36 15.23 -11.11
CA ASP A 102 -4.74 15.51 -11.52
C ASP A 102 -5.79 14.83 -10.62
N PHE A 103 -5.40 13.79 -9.88
CA PHE A 103 -6.26 13.05 -8.96
C PHE A 103 -6.10 13.45 -7.49
N GLY A 104 -5.73 14.71 -7.23
CA GLY A 104 -5.41 15.19 -5.87
C GLY A 104 -6.48 14.93 -4.81
N GLY A 105 -7.76 15.08 -5.16
CA GLY A 105 -8.85 14.81 -4.22
C GLY A 105 -9.03 13.32 -3.88
N GLU A 106 -8.65 12.42 -4.79
CA GLU A 106 -8.67 10.98 -4.55
C GLU A 106 -7.49 10.56 -3.69
N VAL A 107 -6.32 11.11 -3.96
CA VAL A 107 -5.12 10.93 -3.14
C VAL A 107 -5.37 11.30 -1.69
N GLU A 108 -5.96 12.48 -1.42
CA GLU A 108 -6.25 12.91 -0.05
C GLU A 108 -7.23 11.96 0.67
N ARG A 109 -8.24 11.45 -0.04
CA ARG A 109 -9.20 10.48 0.50
C ARG A 109 -8.52 9.16 0.85
N VAL A 110 -7.67 8.65 -0.04
CA VAL A 110 -6.92 7.41 0.17
C VAL A 110 -5.97 7.54 1.35
N LEU A 111 -5.20 8.63 1.42
CA LEU A 111 -4.27 8.86 2.53
C LEU A 111 -4.99 8.98 3.88
N GLY A 112 -6.23 9.47 3.90
CA GLY A 112 -7.06 9.52 5.11
C GLY A 112 -7.56 8.14 5.61
N MET A 113 -7.40 7.07 4.83
CA MET A 113 -7.81 5.70 5.22
C MET A 113 -6.67 4.83 5.74
N VAL A 114 -5.44 5.32 5.72
CA VAL A 114 -4.25 4.52 5.99
C VAL A 114 -3.47 5.04 7.20
N ASP A 115 -2.71 4.15 7.81
CA ASP A 115 -1.90 4.44 8.99
C ASP A 115 -0.41 4.59 8.66
N GLY A 116 -0.03 4.27 7.41
CA GLY A 116 1.33 4.43 6.91
C GLY A 116 1.35 4.38 5.38
N CYS A 117 2.51 4.65 4.79
CA CYS A 117 2.67 4.54 3.35
C CYS A 117 3.99 3.89 2.96
N LEU A 118 3.97 3.23 1.81
CA LEU A 118 5.13 2.63 1.16
C LEU A 118 5.48 3.48 -0.07
N LEU A 119 6.63 4.15 -0.03
CA LEU A 119 7.16 4.92 -1.16
C LEU A 119 8.09 4.04 -1.98
N ILE A 120 7.72 3.74 -3.22
CA ILE A 120 8.54 2.97 -4.15
C ILE A 120 9.32 3.92 -5.05
N VAL A 121 10.64 3.74 -5.08
CA VAL A 121 11.57 4.55 -5.85
C VAL A 121 12.44 3.64 -6.71
N ASP A 122 12.60 3.98 -7.99
CA ASP A 122 13.55 3.28 -8.86
C ASP A 122 15.00 3.62 -8.44
N ALA A 123 15.84 2.58 -8.27
CA ALA A 123 17.22 2.74 -7.84
C ALA A 123 18.10 3.59 -8.76
N ASN A 124 17.73 3.73 -10.03
CA ASN A 124 18.48 4.53 -11.01
C ASN A 124 17.94 5.97 -11.10
N GLU A 125 16.61 6.13 -11.14
CA GLU A 125 15.97 7.43 -11.37
C GLU A 125 15.86 8.24 -10.09
N GLY A 126 15.65 7.58 -8.96
CA GLY A 126 15.34 8.25 -7.70
C GLY A 126 13.89 8.76 -7.65
N PRO A 127 13.55 9.66 -6.70
CA PRO A 127 12.21 10.21 -6.58
C PRO A 127 11.90 11.17 -7.73
N MET A 128 10.72 11.00 -8.34
CA MET A 128 10.27 11.78 -9.49
C MET A 128 9.29 12.90 -9.10
N PRO A 129 9.17 13.99 -9.89
CA PRO A 129 8.33 15.15 -9.55
C PRO A 129 6.87 14.83 -9.26
N GLN A 130 6.28 13.85 -9.94
CA GLN A 130 4.88 13.47 -9.73
C GLN A 130 4.64 12.86 -8.35
N THR A 131 5.60 12.12 -7.82
CA THR A 131 5.55 11.53 -6.48
C THR A 131 5.57 12.61 -5.39
N ARG A 132 6.16 13.78 -5.70
CA ARG A 132 6.31 14.90 -4.77
C ARG A 132 4.97 15.38 -4.18
N PHE A 133 3.95 15.49 -5.03
CA PHE A 133 2.62 15.94 -4.58
C PHE A 133 2.00 14.95 -3.58
N VAL A 134 1.98 13.65 -3.92
CA VAL A 134 1.38 12.61 -3.09
C VAL A 134 2.15 12.47 -1.78
N LEU A 135 3.49 12.48 -1.86
CA LEU A 135 4.36 12.41 -0.68
C LEU A 135 4.15 13.60 0.25
N LYS A 136 4.07 14.83 -0.30
CA LYS A 136 3.77 16.03 0.50
C LYS A 136 2.48 15.87 1.28
N LYS A 137 1.41 15.37 0.64
CA LYS A 137 0.13 15.13 1.31
C LYS A 137 0.21 14.06 2.39
N ALA A 138 1.00 13.00 2.18
CA ALA A 138 1.25 11.98 3.17
C ALA A 138 1.97 12.55 4.41
N LEU A 139 3.02 13.35 4.20
CA LEU A 139 3.78 13.99 5.27
C LEU A 139 2.93 15.02 6.04
N GLU A 140 2.11 15.84 5.34
CA GLU A 140 1.17 16.78 5.97
C GLU A 140 0.14 16.10 6.87
N GLN A 141 -0.22 14.83 6.58
CA GLN A 141 -1.11 14.02 7.42
C GLN A 141 -0.37 13.28 8.56
N GLY A 142 0.92 13.48 8.70
CA GLY A 142 1.74 12.84 9.73
C GLY A 142 2.03 11.36 9.46
N LEU A 143 1.83 10.88 8.23
CA LEU A 143 2.19 9.51 7.89
C LEU A 143 3.72 9.37 7.87
N ARG A 144 4.19 8.19 8.32
CA ARG A 144 5.60 7.81 8.27
C ARG A 144 5.83 6.88 7.08
N PRO A 145 6.53 7.34 6.02
CA PRO A 145 6.80 6.52 4.85
C PRO A 145 7.84 5.44 5.16
N ILE A 146 7.61 4.24 4.60
CA ILE A 146 8.65 3.23 4.41
C ILE A 146 9.13 3.37 2.97
N VAL A 147 10.44 3.48 2.75
CA VAL A 147 11.01 3.64 1.41
C VAL A 147 11.45 2.28 0.88
N PHE A 148 11.01 1.93 -0.33
CA PHE A 148 11.43 0.74 -1.02
C PHE A 148 12.18 1.13 -2.31
N VAL A 149 13.50 0.95 -2.30
CA VAL A 149 14.36 1.19 -3.47
C VAL A 149 14.29 -0.04 -4.36
N ASN A 150 13.50 0.09 -5.44
CA ASN A 150 13.17 -0.99 -6.36
C ASN A 150 14.16 -1.09 -7.52
N LYS A 151 14.16 -2.25 -8.19
CA LYS A 151 14.95 -2.54 -9.40
C LYS A 151 16.47 -2.54 -9.19
N ILE A 152 16.92 -2.94 -8.00
CA ILE A 152 18.35 -3.09 -7.70
C ILE A 152 19.02 -4.24 -8.46
N ASP A 153 18.24 -5.08 -9.14
CA ASP A 153 18.68 -6.14 -10.05
C ASP A 153 19.22 -5.60 -11.39
N ARG A 154 18.99 -4.32 -11.69
CA ARG A 154 19.52 -3.68 -12.90
C ARG A 154 21.02 -3.43 -12.77
N ALA A 155 21.71 -3.51 -13.90
CA ALA A 155 23.15 -3.21 -13.94
C ALA A 155 23.41 -1.72 -13.75
N ARG A 156 24.47 -1.39 -12.99
CA ARG A 156 24.98 -0.02 -12.80
C ARG A 156 24.02 0.91 -12.05
N VAL A 157 23.23 0.40 -11.14
CA VAL A 157 22.42 1.21 -10.23
C VAL A 157 23.21 1.55 -8.97
N ASP A 158 22.91 2.70 -8.38
CA ASP A 158 23.41 3.10 -7.07
C ASP A 158 22.23 3.31 -6.11
N PRO A 159 21.79 2.24 -5.42
CA PRO A 159 20.63 2.30 -4.56
C PRO A 159 20.80 3.23 -3.35
N GLU A 160 22.02 3.41 -2.85
CA GLU A 160 22.31 4.29 -1.70
C GLU A 160 22.11 5.75 -2.09
N THR A 161 22.57 6.17 -3.26
CA THR A 161 22.29 7.51 -3.81
C THR A 161 20.78 7.75 -3.98
N ALA A 162 19.98 6.73 -4.29
CA ALA A 162 18.55 6.89 -4.38
C ALA A 162 17.92 7.19 -3.01
N VAL A 163 18.43 6.61 -1.92
CA VAL A 163 18.01 6.92 -0.54
C VAL A 163 18.35 8.37 -0.18
N ASP A 164 19.57 8.83 -0.49
CA ASP A 164 19.99 10.22 -0.24
C ASP A 164 19.06 11.22 -0.97
N LYS A 165 18.73 10.95 -2.22
CA LYS A 165 17.79 11.80 -2.99
C LYS A 165 16.37 11.80 -2.37
N VAL A 166 15.93 10.71 -1.78
CA VAL A 166 14.65 10.66 -1.06
C VAL A 166 14.73 11.52 0.21
N LEU A 167 15.82 11.46 0.96
CA LEU A 167 16.03 12.29 2.14
C LEU A 167 16.03 13.79 1.76
N ASP A 168 16.74 14.17 0.70
CA ASP A 168 16.73 15.53 0.20
C ASP A 168 15.31 15.99 -0.14
N LEU A 169 14.51 15.12 -0.80
CA LEU A 169 13.13 15.42 -1.13
C LEU A 169 12.26 15.59 0.14
N PHE A 170 12.45 14.78 1.19
CA PHE A 170 11.72 14.92 2.44
C PHE A 170 12.01 16.25 3.12
N ILE A 171 13.27 16.64 3.19
CA ILE A 171 13.70 17.93 3.71
C ILE A 171 13.08 19.09 2.92
N GLU A 172 13.10 19.02 1.60
CA GLU A 172 12.48 20.04 0.73
C GLU A 172 10.95 20.14 0.92
N LEU A 173 10.28 19.04 1.26
CA LEU A 173 8.85 19.01 1.51
C LEU A 173 8.47 19.45 2.93
N GLY A 174 9.47 19.72 3.79
CA GLY A 174 9.26 20.14 5.17
C GLY A 174 8.92 19.02 6.14
N ALA A 175 9.43 17.80 5.86
CA ALA A 175 9.32 16.68 6.79
C ALA A 175 9.99 17.00 8.13
N ASP A 176 9.44 16.49 9.21
CA ASP A 176 10.04 16.58 10.55
C ASP A 176 11.18 15.56 10.72
N ASP A 177 11.91 15.66 11.84
CA ASP A 177 13.05 14.79 12.13
C ASP A 177 12.63 13.31 12.20
N ASP A 178 11.44 13.01 12.74
CA ASP A 178 10.90 11.66 12.84
C ASP A 178 10.54 11.09 11.46
N GLN A 179 10.11 11.93 10.53
CA GLN A 179 9.80 11.55 9.16
C GLN A 179 11.06 11.42 8.30
N CYS A 180 12.11 12.18 8.61
CA CYS A 180 13.41 12.05 7.95
C CYS A 180 14.19 10.80 8.40
N ASP A 181 13.89 10.24 9.59
CA ASP A 181 14.40 8.94 10.04
C ASP A 181 13.52 7.78 9.53
N PHE A 182 13.32 7.74 8.23
CA PHE A 182 12.46 6.75 7.60
C PHE A 182 13.17 5.38 7.44
N PRO A 183 12.47 4.27 7.68
CA PRO A 183 12.98 2.95 7.34
C PRO A 183 13.04 2.78 5.82
N TYR A 184 14.10 2.16 5.32
CA TYR A 184 14.23 1.84 3.90
C TYR A 184 14.68 0.41 3.67
N LEU A 185 14.30 -0.14 2.53
CA LEU A 185 14.70 -1.45 2.04
C LEU A 185 15.07 -1.37 0.57
N PHE A 186 15.87 -2.32 0.15
CA PHE A 186 16.27 -2.53 -1.24
C PHE A 186 15.61 -3.78 -1.79
N GLY A 187 15.31 -3.82 -3.09
CA GLY A 187 14.78 -5.03 -3.67
C GLY A 187 14.45 -4.95 -5.16
N SER A 188 13.82 -6.01 -5.62
CA SER A 188 13.24 -6.09 -6.96
C SER A 188 11.85 -6.66 -6.89
N GLY A 189 10.84 -5.87 -7.29
CA GLY A 189 9.47 -6.35 -7.43
C GLY A 189 9.38 -7.45 -8.48
N LEU A 190 10.14 -7.35 -9.57
CA LEU A 190 10.21 -8.38 -10.61
C LEU A 190 10.89 -9.65 -10.11
N GLY A 191 11.99 -9.50 -9.36
CA GLY A 191 12.72 -10.62 -8.74
C GLY A 191 12.02 -11.20 -7.52
N GLY A 192 10.99 -10.53 -6.99
CA GLY A 192 10.21 -10.98 -5.84
C GLY A 192 10.99 -11.03 -4.54
N PHE A 193 11.94 -10.13 -4.32
CA PHE A 193 12.73 -10.09 -3.10
C PHE A 193 12.90 -8.68 -2.53
N ALA A 194 13.10 -8.62 -1.22
CA ALA A 194 13.43 -7.42 -0.46
C ALA A 194 14.54 -7.70 0.55
N LYS A 195 15.41 -6.73 0.83
CA LYS A 195 16.51 -6.85 1.79
C LYS A 195 16.75 -5.54 2.54
N PRO A 196 17.20 -5.60 3.81
CA PRO A 196 17.41 -4.40 4.62
C PRO A 196 18.65 -3.60 4.22
N ASP A 197 19.63 -4.24 3.58
CA ASP A 197 20.88 -3.64 3.13
C ASP A 197 21.41 -4.36 1.89
N MET A 198 22.43 -3.79 1.25
CA MET A 198 23.00 -4.36 0.02
C MET A 198 23.86 -5.61 0.24
N LYS A 199 24.23 -5.93 1.49
CA LYS A 199 25.09 -7.08 1.84
C LYS A 199 24.29 -8.32 2.17
N THR A 200 23.07 -8.15 2.68
CA THR A 200 22.16 -9.26 3.04
C THR A 200 21.60 -9.88 1.78
N GLU A 201 21.64 -11.21 1.68
CA GLU A 201 20.95 -11.94 0.63
C GLU A 201 19.51 -12.23 1.04
N SER A 202 18.60 -12.14 0.10
CA SER A 202 17.18 -12.46 0.27
C SER A 202 16.60 -12.92 -1.06
N ASP A 203 15.72 -13.90 -1.01
CA ASP A 203 15.00 -14.50 -2.14
C ASP A 203 13.47 -14.28 -2.07
N ASN A 204 13.03 -13.49 -1.10
CA ASN A 204 11.61 -13.27 -0.86
C ASN A 204 11.33 -11.83 -0.36
N VAL A 205 10.04 -11.45 -0.31
CA VAL A 205 9.61 -10.12 0.15
C VAL A 205 9.30 -10.04 1.65
N ARG A 206 9.58 -11.09 2.44
CA ARG A 206 9.32 -11.10 3.90
C ARG A 206 9.93 -9.92 4.64
N PRO A 207 11.17 -9.46 4.34
CA PRO A 207 11.73 -8.27 5.00
C PRO A 207 10.86 -7.03 4.85
N LEU A 208 10.13 -6.88 3.73
CA LEU A 208 9.20 -5.78 3.54
C LEU A 208 7.94 -5.93 4.40
N PHE A 209 7.39 -7.14 4.53
CA PHE A 209 6.28 -7.39 5.46
C PHE A 209 6.69 -7.10 6.91
N ASP A 210 7.87 -7.56 7.32
CA ASP A 210 8.39 -7.31 8.67
C ASP A 210 8.57 -5.81 8.94
N ALA A 211 9.05 -5.04 7.95
CA ALA A 211 9.15 -3.59 8.05
C ALA A 211 7.77 -2.94 8.19
N ILE A 212 6.78 -3.36 7.42
CA ILE A 212 5.40 -2.87 7.54
C ILE A 212 4.86 -3.13 8.95
N LEU A 213 5.01 -4.36 9.47
CA LEU A 213 4.53 -4.69 10.81
C LEU A 213 5.22 -3.90 11.92
N ARG A 214 6.49 -3.56 11.73
CA ARG A 214 7.32 -2.84 12.71
C ARG A 214 7.06 -1.33 12.72
N HIS A 215 6.89 -0.72 11.55
CA HIS A 215 6.91 0.74 11.39
C HIS A 215 5.53 1.34 11.14
N VAL A 216 4.56 0.59 10.62
CA VAL A 216 3.19 1.08 10.48
C VAL A 216 2.41 0.79 11.76
N PRO A 217 1.83 1.80 12.42
CA PRO A 217 1.02 1.56 13.60
C PRO A 217 -0.28 0.81 13.24
N PRO A 218 -0.90 0.12 14.21
CA PRO A 218 -2.24 -0.40 14.03
C PRO A 218 -3.25 0.76 13.97
N PRO A 219 -4.40 0.59 13.27
CA PRO A 219 -5.44 1.60 13.24
C PRO A 219 -5.98 1.90 14.63
N VAL A 220 -6.24 3.18 14.89
CA VAL A 220 -6.80 3.64 16.17
C VAL A 220 -8.32 3.62 16.07
N GLY A 221 -8.96 2.86 16.97
CA GLY A 221 -10.42 2.79 17.05
C GLY A 221 -10.87 2.33 18.43
N ASP A 222 -12.10 2.67 18.78
CA ASP A 222 -12.73 2.25 20.01
C ASP A 222 -13.90 1.30 19.65
N PRO A 223 -13.76 -0.01 19.86
CA PRO A 223 -14.79 -0.99 19.50
C PRO A 223 -16.09 -0.84 20.29
N GLU A 224 -16.09 -0.14 21.43
CA GLU A 224 -17.26 0.10 22.25
C GLU A 224 -18.12 1.28 21.76
N LYS A 225 -17.59 2.09 20.84
CA LYS A 225 -18.31 3.22 20.24
C LYS A 225 -19.19 2.79 19.07
N PRO A 226 -20.25 3.54 18.77
CA PRO A 226 -21.04 3.31 17.56
C PRO A 226 -20.19 3.31 16.30
N LEU A 227 -20.52 2.39 15.38
CA LEU A 227 -19.83 2.31 14.08
C LEU A 227 -19.90 3.65 13.34
N GLN A 228 -18.74 4.16 12.94
CA GLN A 228 -18.59 5.26 12.01
C GLN A 228 -17.88 4.74 10.76
N LEU A 229 -18.41 5.03 9.59
CA LEU A 229 -17.82 4.67 8.30
C LEU A 229 -17.74 5.93 7.44
N GLN A 230 -16.51 6.36 7.14
CA GLN A 230 -16.27 7.39 6.16
C GLN A 230 -16.18 6.75 4.77
N ILE A 231 -17.22 6.93 3.96
CA ILE A 231 -17.23 6.40 2.59
C ILE A 231 -16.25 7.20 1.73
N THR A 232 -15.28 6.53 1.16
CA THR A 232 -14.23 7.12 0.33
C THR A 232 -14.40 6.77 -1.14
N THR A 233 -14.84 5.56 -1.45
CA THR A 233 -15.00 5.05 -2.82
C THR A 233 -16.28 4.25 -2.93
N LEU A 234 -16.84 4.25 -4.14
CA LEU A 234 -17.98 3.43 -4.53
C LEU A 234 -17.54 2.41 -5.57
N ASP A 235 -17.98 1.18 -5.40
CA ASP A 235 -17.82 0.10 -6.38
C ASP A 235 -19.20 -0.47 -6.73
N TYR A 236 -19.27 -1.33 -7.71
CA TYR A 236 -20.51 -1.97 -8.16
C TYR A 236 -20.27 -3.43 -8.54
N SER A 237 -21.18 -4.26 -8.12
CA SER A 237 -21.26 -5.66 -8.54
C SER A 237 -22.65 -5.95 -9.07
N ASP A 238 -22.77 -6.67 -10.19
CA ASP A 238 -24.06 -7.07 -10.75
C ASP A 238 -24.88 -7.94 -9.78
N PHE A 239 -24.21 -8.64 -8.86
CA PHE A 239 -24.83 -9.50 -7.86
C PHE A 239 -25.17 -8.74 -6.56
N LEU A 240 -24.29 -7.87 -6.08
CA LEU A 240 -24.43 -7.17 -4.81
C LEU A 240 -25.04 -5.77 -4.94
N GLY A 241 -25.02 -5.20 -6.14
CA GLY A 241 -25.35 -3.81 -6.39
C GLY A 241 -24.20 -2.86 -6.00
N ARG A 242 -24.54 -1.70 -5.44
CA ARG A 242 -23.55 -0.71 -5.00
C ARG A 242 -22.79 -1.18 -3.78
N ILE A 243 -21.47 -1.13 -3.85
CA ILE A 243 -20.52 -1.45 -2.76
C ILE A 243 -19.91 -0.13 -2.29
N ILE A 244 -19.93 0.09 -0.99
CA ILE A 244 -19.30 1.24 -0.35
C ILE A 244 -17.99 0.77 0.30
N ILE A 245 -16.92 1.53 0.09
CA ILE A 245 -15.58 1.28 0.61
C ILE A 245 -15.16 2.50 1.44
N GLY A 246 -14.65 2.25 2.64
CA GLY A 246 -14.19 3.31 3.54
C GLY A 246 -13.32 2.81 4.67
#